data_0317da1ff9a515ebd835f919d83cd574
#
_entry.id   0317da1ff9a515ebd835f919d83cd574
#
_cell.length_a   1.000
_cell.length_b   1.000
_cell.length_c   1.000
_cell.angle_alpha   90.00
_cell.angle_beta   90.00
_cell.angle_gamma   90.00
#
_symmetry.space_group_name_H-M   'P 1'
#
loop_
_entity.id
_entity.type
_entity.pdbx_description
1 polymer ?
#
loop_
_entity_poly.entity_id
_entity_poly.type
_entity_poly.pdbx_seq_one_letter_code
_entity_poly.pdbx_strand_id
1 'polypeptide(L)'
;NTLIILFALATVLLASVLSFFWYRRYLRSRQLLQDEMKRKEKLVALGHLAAGVAHEIRNPLSSIKGLAKYFAERAPAGGEAHQLAQVMAKEADRLNRVVSELLELVKPTHLALQAVDLNTLINHSLQLVSQDANSREIQLRFTANDMLPEIQADPDRLTQVLLNLYLNAIQAIGQHGVISVVANESGAGVKISVTDSGKGIAADQLEAIFTPYFTTKAEGTGLGLAVVHNIVEQHGGTIQVASQEGKGATFTLWLPVNITRKDPQG
;
A
#
# COMPACT_ATOMS: atom_id res chain seq x y z
N ASN A 1 -50.38 -40.77 14.13
CA ASN A 1 -49.00 -41.16 14.47
C ASN A 1 -48.02 -41.00 13.27
N THR A 2 -48.42 -41.30 12.04
CA THR A 2 -47.55 -41.17 10.83
C THR A 2 -47.15 -39.73 10.52
N LEU A 3 -48.07 -38.78 10.68
CA LEU A 3 -47.81 -37.34 10.49
C LEU A 3 -46.78 -36.76 11.47
N ILE A 4 -46.82 -37.20 12.72
CA ILE A 4 -45.84 -36.78 13.76
C ILE A 4 -44.44 -37.31 13.44
N ILE A 5 -44.35 -38.56 12.98
CA ILE A 5 -43.07 -39.17 12.57
C ILE A 5 -42.48 -38.47 11.37
N LEU A 6 -43.29 -38.16 10.35
CA LEU A 6 -42.87 -37.42 9.17
C LEU A 6 -42.39 -36.02 9.54
N PHE A 7 -43.07 -35.30 10.43
CA PHE A 7 -42.65 -33.99 10.90
C PHE A 7 -41.35 -34.05 11.69
N ALA A 8 -41.18 -35.06 12.57
CA ALA A 8 -39.92 -35.27 13.29
C ALA A 8 -38.73 -35.58 12.35
N LEU A 9 -38.95 -36.40 11.33
CA LEU A 9 -37.93 -36.70 10.32
C LEU A 9 -37.54 -35.45 9.50
N ALA A 10 -38.53 -34.64 9.11
CA ALA A 10 -38.29 -33.40 8.39
C ALA A 10 -37.50 -32.38 9.22
N THR A 11 -37.79 -32.24 10.52
CA THR A 11 -37.02 -31.34 11.41
C THR A 11 -35.59 -31.79 11.63
N VAL A 12 -35.37 -33.10 11.80
CA VAL A 12 -34.00 -33.66 11.90
C VAL A 12 -33.23 -33.48 10.61
N LEU A 13 -33.84 -33.68 9.45
CA LEU A 13 -33.20 -33.46 8.17
C LEU A 13 -32.83 -31.99 7.99
N LEU A 14 -33.74 -31.08 8.28
CA LEU A 14 -33.48 -29.64 8.20
C LEU A 14 -32.35 -29.20 9.13
N ALA A 15 -32.35 -29.68 10.39
CA ALA A 15 -31.27 -29.41 11.34
C ALA A 15 -29.94 -29.96 10.88
N SER A 16 -29.89 -31.13 10.27
CA SER A 16 -28.67 -31.72 9.71
C SER A 16 -28.12 -30.89 8.55
N VAL A 17 -28.98 -30.43 7.65
CA VAL A 17 -28.62 -29.58 6.52
C VAL A 17 -28.05 -28.22 6.99
N LEU A 18 -28.74 -27.58 7.95
CA LEU A 18 -28.28 -26.31 8.53
C LEU A 18 -26.96 -26.47 9.26
N SER A 19 -26.77 -27.54 10.05
CA SER A 19 -25.54 -27.89 10.73
C SER A 19 -24.39 -28.11 9.74
N PHE A 20 -24.64 -28.81 8.63
CA PHE A 20 -23.66 -29.03 7.58
C PHE A 20 -23.21 -27.73 6.90
N PHE A 21 -24.17 -26.83 6.57
CA PHE A 21 -23.83 -25.52 5.99
C PHE A 21 -23.04 -24.65 6.96
N TRP A 22 -23.46 -24.63 8.26
CA TRP A 22 -22.74 -23.90 9.30
C TRP A 22 -21.33 -24.44 9.50
N TYR A 23 -21.16 -25.76 9.55
CA TYR A 23 -19.85 -26.42 9.67
C TYR A 23 -18.94 -26.14 8.47
N ARG A 24 -19.48 -26.20 7.24
CA ARG A 24 -18.73 -25.81 6.04
C ARG A 24 -18.30 -24.35 6.06
N ARG A 25 -19.17 -23.44 6.50
CA ARG A 25 -18.84 -22.02 6.64
C ARG A 25 -17.75 -21.81 7.70
N TYR A 26 -17.84 -22.50 8.82
CA TYR A 26 -16.84 -22.49 9.88
C TYR A 26 -15.48 -23.00 9.41
N LEU A 27 -15.41 -24.11 8.67
CA LEU A 27 -14.17 -24.64 8.12
C LEU A 27 -13.51 -23.68 7.12
N ARG A 28 -14.29 -23.05 6.23
CA ARG A 28 -13.80 -22.04 5.29
C ARG A 28 -13.20 -20.83 6.01
N SER A 29 -13.89 -20.33 7.02
CA SER A 29 -13.40 -19.22 7.83
C SER A 29 -12.10 -19.56 8.55
N ARG A 30 -11.98 -20.77 9.09
CA ARG A 30 -10.73 -21.26 9.71
C ARG A 30 -9.58 -21.39 8.71
N GLN A 31 -9.84 -21.88 7.50
CA GLN A 31 -8.81 -22.00 6.46
C GLN A 31 -8.29 -20.63 6.05
N LEU A 32 -9.17 -19.66 5.84
CA LEU A 32 -8.77 -18.28 5.51
C LEU A 32 -7.89 -17.67 6.62
N LEU A 33 -8.30 -17.82 7.88
CA LEU A 33 -7.50 -17.34 9.02
C LEU A 33 -6.14 -18.04 9.12
N GLN A 34 -6.09 -19.35 8.88
CA GLN A 34 -4.81 -20.09 8.89
C GLN A 34 -3.88 -19.66 7.75
N ASP A 35 -4.42 -19.41 6.57
CA ASP A 35 -3.62 -18.95 5.42
C ASP A 35 -3.10 -17.53 5.65
N GLU A 36 -3.90 -16.64 6.25
CA GLU A 36 -3.44 -15.32 6.68
C GLU A 36 -2.35 -15.40 7.76
N MET A 37 -2.52 -16.26 8.76
CA MET A 37 -1.50 -16.45 9.80
C MET A 37 -0.19 -16.98 9.22
N LYS A 38 -0.24 -18.02 8.37
CA LYS A 38 0.94 -18.55 7.68
C LYS A 38 1.62 -17.51 6.79
N ARG A 39 0.83 -16.63 6.15
CA ARG A 39 1.36 -15.53 5.34
C ARG A 39 2.06 -14.50 6.23
N LYS A 40 1.45 -14.13 7.37
CA LYS A 40 2.08 -13.22 8.36
C LYS A 40 3.34 -13.83 8.98
N GLU A 41 3.34 -15.11 9.36
CA GLU A 41 4.52 -15.81 9.87
C GLU A 41 5.67 -15.86 8.87
N LYS A 42 5.38 -16.16 7.60
CA LYS A 42 6.39 -16.12 6.52
C LYS A 42 6.98 -14.72 6.33
N LEU A 43 6.14 -13.69 6.39
CA LEU A 43 6.61 -12.29 6.29
C LEU A 43 7.48 -11.92 7.48
N VAL A 44 7.12 -12.29 8.71
CA VAL A 44 7.91 -12.03 9.92
C VAL A 44 9.25 -12.78 9.88
N ALA A 45 9.27 -14.06 9.50
CA ALA A 45 10.50 -14.82 9.34
C ALA A 45 11.42 -14.23 8.27
N LEU A 46 10.85 -13.80 7.13
CA LEU A 46 11.58 -13.10 6.08
C LEU A 46 12.15 -11.77 6.58
N GLY A 47 11.47 -11.09 7.53
CA GLY A 47 11.89 -9.81 8.11
C GLY A 47 13.11 -9.86 8.95
N HIS A 48 13.18 -10.81 9.82
CA HIS A 48 14.37 -10.98 10.66
C HIS A 48 15.61 -11.26 9.82
N LEU A 49 15.47 -12.03 8.74
CA LEU A 49 16.57 -12.28 7.79
C LEU A 49 16.84 -11.06 6.91
N ALA A 50 15.77 -10.38 6.45
CA ALA A 50 15.89 -9.25 5.52
C ALA A 50 16.61 -8.04 6.13
N ALA A 51 16.48 -7.77 7.42
CA ALA A 51 17.14 -6.64 8.07
C ALA A 51 18.68 -6.74 8.05
N GLY A 52 19.23 -7.94 8.31
CA GLY A 52 20.67 -8.20 8.20
C GLY A 52 21.16 -8.18 6.75
N VAL A 53 20.45 -8.92 5.88
CA VAL A 53 20.76 -9.03 4.45
C VAL A 53 20.64 -7.69 3.73
N ALA A 54 19.70 -6.84 4.12
CA ALA A 54 19.54 -5.54 3.47
C ALA A 54 20.71 -4.57 3.74
N HIS A 55 21.26 -4.59 4.94
CA HIS A 55 22.49 -3.84 5.22
C HIS A 55 23.67 -4.38 4.39
N GLU A 56 23.78 -5.69 4.26
CA GLU A 56 24.82 -6.33 3.45
C GLU A 56 24.63 -6.11 1.95
N ILE A 57 23.40 -5.97 1.45
CA ILE A 57 23.11 -5.63 0.03
C ILE A 57 23.31 -4.13 -0.22
N ARG A 58 22.93 -3.24 0.72
CA ARG A 58 23.04 -1.80 0.56
C ARG A 58 24.51 -1.35 0.42
N ASN A 59 25.43 -2.00 1.11
CA ASN A 59 26.86 -1.67 1.07
C ASN A 59 27.46 -1.84 -0.33
N PRO A 60 27.39 -3.00 -1.01
CA PRO A 60 27.90 -3.16 -2.37
C PRO A 60 27.15 -2.27 -3.38
N LEU A 61 25.84 -2.07 -3.23
CA LEU A 61 25.08 -1.19 -4.12
C LEU A 61 25.54 0.27 -4.01
N SER A 62 25.85 0.74 -2.80
CA SER A 62 26.40 2.09 -2.59
C SER A 62 27.77 2.24 -3.24
N SER A 63 28.62 1.20 -3.18
CA SER A 63 29.91 1.16 -3.84
C SER A 63 29.78 1.17 -5.38
N ILE A 64 28.86 0.36 -5.93
CA ILE A 64 28.55 0.32 -7.37
C ILE A 64 28.06 1.69 -7.85
N LYS A 65 27.14 2.33 -7.10
CA LYS A 65 26.64 3.67 -7.40
C LYS A 65 27.77 4.72 -7.38
N GLY A 66 28.64 4.66 -6.36
CA GLY A 66 29.81 5.54 -6.26
C GLY A 66 30.75 5.41 -7.46
N LEU A 67 31.09 4.19 -7.85
CA LEU A 67 31.91 3.90 -9.02
C LEU A 67 31.23 4.36 -10.32
N ALA A 68 29.94 4.10 -10.48
CA ALA A 68 29.19 4.54 -11.65
C ALA A 68 29.19 6.07 -11.79
N LYS A 69 28.96 6.82 -10.70
CA LYS A 69 29.10 8.29 -10.70
C LYS A 69 30.50 8.74 -11.06
N TYR A 70 31.53 8.14 -10.49
CA TYR A 70 32.90 8.43 -10.77
C TYR A 70 33.25 8.26 -12.27
N PHE A 71 32.75 7.18 -12.90
CA PHE A 71 32.94 6.95 -14.34
C PHE A 71 32.12 7.93 -15.18
N ALA A 72 30.89 8.26 -14.78
CA ALA A 72 30.07 9.24 -15.49
C ALA A 72 30.72 10.63 -15.52
N GLU A 73 31.33 11.07 -14.42
CA GLU A 73 31.99 12.37 -14.30
C GLU A 73 33.27 12.46 -15.16
N ARG A 74 33.92 11.34 -15.48
CA ARG A 74 35.15 11.27 -16.26
C ARG A 74 34.96 10.92 -17.72
N ALA A 75 33.81 10.35 -18.07
CA ALA A 75 33.49 10.04 -19.45
C ALA A 75 33.05 11.30 -20.21
N PRO A 76 33.37 11.42 -21.52
CA PRO A 76 32.86 12.51 -22.33
C PRO A 76 31.37 12.65 -22.25
N ALA A 77 30.84 13.84 -21.98
CA ALA A 77 29.40 14.10 -21.85
C ALA A 77 28.67 13.63 -23.12
N GLY A 78 27.61 12.83 -22.95
CA GLY A 78 26.83 12.26 -24.05
C GLY A 78 27.46 11.04 -24.74
N GLY A 79 28.67 10.63 -24.35
CA GLY A 79 29.30 9.41 -24.86
C GLY A 79 28.65 8.14 -24.30
N GLU A 80 28.84 7.01 -24.98
CA GLU A 80 28.30 5.71 -24.59
C GLU A 80 28.69 5.32 -23.14
N ALA A 81 29.95 5.50 -22.77
CA ALA A 81 30.43 5.23 -21.41
C ALA A 81 29.76 6.11 -20.36
N HIS A 82 29.45 7.36 -20.65
CA HIS A 82 28.71 8.26 -19.77
C HIS A 82 27.25 7.76 -19.56
N GLN A 83 26.60 7.40 -20.66
CA GLN A 83 25.23 6.87 -20.62
C GLN A 83 25.14 5.55 -19.83
N LEU A 84 26.06 4.60 -20.08
CA LEU A 84 26.14 3.33 -19.37
C LEU A 84 26.37 3.54 -17.87
N ALA A 85 27.26 4.45 -17.49
CA ALA A 85 27.50 4.78 -16.10
C ALA A 85 26.27 5.40 -15.42
N GLN A 86 25.52 6.27 -16.11
CA GLN A 86 24.25 6.79 -15.58
C GLN A 86 23.20 5.68 -15.39
N VAL A 87 23.09 4.73 -16.34
CA VAL A 87 22.19 3.58 -16.22
C VAL A 87 22.57 2.71 -15.01
N MET A 88 23.87 2.44 -14.80
CA MET A 88 24.36 1.70 -13.63
C MET A 88 24.00 2.40 -12.31
N ALA A 89 24.18 3.72 -12.22
CA ALA A 89 23.83 4.49 -11.03
C ALA A 89 22.32 4.44 -10.75
N LYS A 90 21.49 4.58 -11.80
CA LYS A 90 20.03 4.50 -11.71
C LYS A 90 19.57 3.11 -11.26
N GLU A 91 20.18 2.04 -11.77
CA GLU A 91 19.83 0.66 -11.38
C GLU A 91 20.24 0.35 -9.93
N ALA A 92 21.38 0.85 -9.48
CA ALA A 92 21.78 0.74 -8.07
C ALA A 92 20.78 1.46 -7.14
N ASP A 93 20.27 2.63 -7.52
CA ASP A 93 19.22 3.33 -6.76
C ASP A 93 17.90 2.56 -6.76
N ARG A 94 17.54 1.95 -7.88
CA ARG A 94 16.35 1.10 -7.99
C ARG A 94 16.45 -0.10 -7.05
N LEU A 95 17.57 -0.82 -7.06
CA LEU A 95 17.80 -1.96 -6.17
C LEU A 95 17.78 -1.56 -4.69
N ASN A 96 18.39 -0.42 -4.32
CA ASN A 96 18.30 0.11 -2.95
C ASN A 96 16.86 0.39 -2.52
N ARG A 97 16.03 0.90 -3.43
CA ARG A 97 14.60 1.14 -3.16
C ARG A 97 13.85 -0.17 -2.94
N VAL A 98 14.05 -1.17 -3.81
CA VAL A 98 13.43 -2.51 -3.66
C VAL A 98 13.76 -3.12 -2.30
N VAL A 99 15.04 -3.09 -1.91
CA VAL A 99 15.50 -3.60 -0.61
C VAL A 99 14.85 -2.84 0.55
N SER A 100 14.73 -1.52 0.45
CA SER A 100 14.10 -0.69 1.49
C SER A 100 12.60 -0.97 1.61
N GLU A 101 11.87 -1.06 0.49
CA GLU A 101 10.45 -1.38 0.45
C GLU A 101 10.16 -2.80 0.99
N LEU A 102 11.05 -3.77 0.69
CA LEU A 102 10.94 -5.12 1.23
C LEU A 102 11.09 -5.12 2.76
N LEU A 103 12.06 -4.38 3.28
CA LEU A 103 12.27 -4.22 4.72
C LEU A 103 11.05 -3.62 5.42
N GLU A 104 10.43 -2.62 4.79
CA GLU A 104 9.23 -1.96 5.33
C GLU A 104 8.04 -2.92 5.47
N LEU A 105 7.88 -3.87 4.53
CA LEU A 105 6.82 -4.88 4.60
C LEU A 105 7.00 -5.87 5.75
N VAL A 106 8.23 -6.06 6.19
CA VAL A 106 8.59 -7.19 7.05
C VAL A 106 8.96 -6.75 8.46
N LYS A 107 9.37 -5.50 8.64
CA LYS A 107 9.78 -4.98 9.94
C LYS A 107 8.55 -4.81 10.84
N PRO A 108 8.52 -5.45 12.03
CA PRO A 108 7.52 -5.11 13.03
C PRO A 108 7.74 -3.66 13.45
N THR A 109 6.90 -2.77 12.97
CA THR A 109 7.05 -1.33 13.22
C THR A 109 6.13 -0.96 14.37
N HIS A 110 6.71 -0.53 15.48
CA HIS A 110 5.95 0.20 16.49
C HIS A 110 5.67 1.58 15.92
N LEU A 111 4.39 1.90 15.71
CA LEU A 111 3.97 3.21 15.27
C LEU A 111 4.33 4.26 16.33
N ALA A 112 4.96 5.36 15.93
CA ALA A 112 5.18 6.54 16.75
C ALA A 112 3.91 7.41 16.71
N LEU A 113 2.87 6.98 17.45
CA LEU A 113 1.58 7.66 17.45
C LEU A 113 1.67 9.02 18.11
N GLN A 114 1.14 10.03 17.44
CA GLN A 114 0.94 11.40 17.95
C GLN A 114 -0.31 12.02 17.36
N ALA A 115 -0.77 13.13 17.92
CA ALA A 115 -1.87 13.91 17.35
C ALA A 115 -1.40 14.52 16.02
N VAL A 116 -2.12 14.22 14.94
CA VAL A 116 -1.79 14.65 13.57
C VAL A 116 -2.93 15.47 12.98
N ASP A 117 -2.60 16.70 12.57
CA ASP A 117 -3.45 17.49 11.69
C ASP A 117 -3.27 17.00 10.23
N LEU A 118 -4.32 16.36 9.71
CA LEU A 118 -4.32 15.82 8.36
C LEU A 118 -4.22 16.87 7.27
N ASN A 119 -4.75 18.08 7.49
CA ASN A 119 -4.64 19.17 6.52
C ASN A 119 -3.18 19.56 6.30
N THR A 120 -2.45 19.73 7.38
CA THR A 120 -1.00 20.04 7.35
C THR A 120 -0.21 18.90 6.71
N LEU A 121 -0.48 17.65 7.10
CA LEU A 121 0.23 16.48 6.58
C LEU A 121 -0.02 16.27 5.08
N ILE A 122 -1.26 16.38 4.60
CA ILE A 122 -1.61 16.23 3.18
C ILE A 122 -0.95 17.34 2.35
N ASN A 123 -1.05 18.60 2.79
CA ASN A 123 -0.41 19.71 2.08
C ASN A 123 1.11 19.53 2.00
N HIS A 124 1.76 19.13 3.09
CA HIS A 124 3.19 18.85 3.10
C HIS A 124 3.55 17.72 2.12
N SER A 125 2.81 16.62 2.13
CA SER A 125 3.06 15.49 1.25
C SER A 125 2.86 15.82 -0.24
N LEU A 126 1.89 16.69 -0.58
CA LEU A 126 1.70 17.20 -1.95
C LEU A 126 2.86 18.10 -2.41
N GLN A 127 3.42 18.91 -1.50
CA GLN A 127 4.60 19.72 -1.81
C GLN A 127 5.80 18.85 -2.19
N LEU A 128 5.99 17.69 -1.57
CA LEU A 128 7.11 16.78 -1.87
C LEU A 128 7.07 16.23 -3.30
N VAL A 129 5.89 16.09 -3.90
CA VAL A 129 5.73 15.58 -5.29
C VAL A 129 5.46 16.69 -6.30
N SER A 130 5.40 17.94 -5.87
CA SER A 130 4.99 19.07 -6.72
C SER A 130 5.91 19.29 -7.91
N GLN A 131 7.23 19.12 -7.73
CA GLN A 131 8.19 19.26 -8.82
C GLN A 131 8.00 18.18 -9.89
N ASP A 132 7.83 16.91 -9.47
CA ASP A 132 7.59 15.79 -10.39
C ASP A 132 6.26 15.95 -11.13
N ALA A 133 5.20 16.38 -10.44
CA ALA A 133 3.90 16.65 -11.04
C ALA A 133 3.98 17.80 -12.06
N ASN A 134 4.60 18.93 -11.68
CA ASN A 134 4.74 20.10 -12.55
C ASN A 134 5.57 19.79 -13.81
N SER A 135 6.64 18.99 -13.70
CA SER A 135 7.46 18.58 -14.85
C SER A 135 6.69 17.76 -15.89
N ARG A 136 5.54 17.19 -15.48
CA ARG A 136 4.63 16.38 -16.32
C ARG A 136 3.28 17.08 -16.60
N GLU A 137 3.16 18.36 -16.24
CA GLU A 137 1.93 19.15 -16.39
C GLU A 137 0.71 18.51 -15.69
N ILE A 138 0.92 17.91 -14.52
CA ILE A 138 -0.10 17.30 -13.69
C ILE A 138 -0.52 18.30 -12.62
N GLN A 139 -1.82 18.61 -12.57
CA GLN A 139 -2.38 19.49 -11.55
C GLN A 139 -2.63 18.73 -10.24
N LEU A 140 -2.14 19.27 -9.13
CA LEU A 140 -2.42 18.77 -7.80
C LEU A 140 -3.54 19.62 -7.17
N ARG A 141 -4.61 18.96 -6.70
CA ARG A 141 -5.75 19.60 -6.05
C ARG A 141 -5.99 18.97 -4.70
N PHE A 142 -6.18 19.79 -3.68
CA PHE A 142 -6.57 19.34 -2.35
C PHE A 142 -7.82 20.06 -1.90
N THR A 143 -8.79 19.32 -1.41
CA THR A 143 -10.02 19.82 -0.81
C THR A 143 -10.26 19.07 0.49
N ALA A 144 -10.38 19.78 1.58
CA ALA A 144 -10.75 19.23 2.87
C ALA A 144 -11.96 19.96 3.42
N ASN A 145 -12.68 19.30 4.31
CA ASN A 145 -13.65 19.97 5.17
C ASN A 145 -12.88 20.83 6.19
N ASP A 146 -13.30 22.07 6.45
CA ASP A 146 -12.59 23.04 7.29
C ASP A 146 -12.32 22.58 8.74
N MET A 147 -12.98 21.51 9.19
CA MET A 147 -12.86 20.96 10.54
C MET A 147 -12.64 19.43 10.52
N LEU A 148 -11.49 18.99 9.99
CA LEU A 148 -11.11 17.60 10.19
C LEU A 148 -10.64 17.40 11.64
N PRO A 149 -11.05 16.29 12.31
CA PRO A 149 -10.49 15.97 13.62
C PRO A 149 -9.01 15.60 13.51
N GLU A 150 -8.22 15.98 14.53
CA GLU A 150 -6.88 15.39 14.69
C GLU A 150 -7.02 13.89 14.94
N ILE A 151 -6.13 13.11 14.33
CA ILE A 151 -6.10 11.67 14.52
C ILE A 151 -4.83 11.23 15.25
N GLN A 152 -4.90 10.14 16.01
CA GLN A 152 -3.71 9.51 16.58
C GLN A 152 -3.04 8.65 15.51
N ALA A 153 -1.92 9.11 14.97
CA ALA A 153 -1.24 8.44 13.86
C ALA A 153 0.27 8.66 13.90
N ASP A 154 1.00 7.89 13.10
CA ASP A 154 2.41 8.09 12.81
C ASP A 154 2.52 8.95 11.53
N PRO A 155 2.94 10.23 11.61
CA PRO A 155 2.93 11.14 10.48
C PRO A 155 3.91 10.74 9.38
N ASP A 156 5.06 10.15 9.72
CA ASP A 156 6.05 9.71 8.74
C ASP A 156 5.50 8.55 7.93
N ARG A 157 4.82 7.62 8.59
CA ARG A 157 4.16 6.49 7.92
C ARG A 157 2.99 6.92 7.06
N LEU A 158 2.15 7.85 7.54
CA LEU A 158 1.06 8.39 6.71
C LEU A 158 1.59 9.20 5.53
N THR A 159 2.66 9.96 5.70
CA THR A 159 3.34 10.65 4.59
C THR A 159 3.82 9.63 3.56
N GLN A 160 4.40 8.52 3.98
CA GLN A 160 4.83 7.43 3.10
C GLN A 160 3.64 6.82 2.32
N VAL A 161 2.49 6.61 2.98
CA VAL A 161 1.25 6.15 2.31
C VAL A 161 0.85 7.11 1.19
N LEU A 162 0.75 8.41 1.50
CA LEU A 162 0.34 9.42 0.53
C LEU A 162 1.32 9.53 -0.63
N LEU A 163 2.63 9.56 -0.35
CA LEU A 163 3.67 9.59 -1.39
C LEU A 163 3.59 8.39 -2.32
N ASN A 164 3.39 7.18 -1.81
CA ASN A 164 3.23 5.99 -2.65
C ASN A 164 2.00 6.10 -3.57
N LEU A 165 0.88 6.63 -3.07
CA LEU A 165 -0.31 6.84 -3.88
C LEU A 165 -0.09 7.92 -4.93
N TYR A 166 0.53 9.06 -4.58
CA TYR A 166 0.79 10.14 -5.52
C TYR A 166 1.78 9.74 -6.62
N LEU A 167 2.86 9.05 -6.27
CA LEU A 167 3.83 8.57 -7.26
C LEU A 167 3.21 7.54 -8.21
N ASN A 168 2.31 6.68 -7.69
CA ASN A 168 1.54 5.77 -8.53
C ASN A 168 0.60 6.51 -9.48
N ALA A 169 -0.08 7.56 -9.00
CA ALA A 169 -0.95 8.42 -9.79
C ALA A 169 -0.18 9.18 -10.89
N ILE A 170 0.96 9.82 -10.56
CA ILE A 170 1.83 10.50 -11.51
C ILE A 170 2.28 9.54 -12.63
N GLN A 171 2.66 8.32 -12.27
CA GLN A 171 3.06 7.30 -13.25
C GLN A 171 1.90 6.80 -14.11
N ALA A 172 0.67 6.71 -13.53
CA ALA A 172 -0.52 6.26 -14.27
C ALA A 172 -1.01 7.31 -15.26
N ILE A 173 -0.88 8.59 -14.92
CA ILE A 173 -1.21 9.73 -15.78
C ILE A 173 -0.19 9.89 -16.92
N GLY A 174 1.09 9.78 -16.59
CA GLY A 174 2.18 10.03 -17.55
C GLY A 174 2.43 11.52 -17.77
N GLN A 175 1.60 12.20 -18.57
CA GLN A 175 1.60 13.63 -18.84
C GLN A 175 0.18 14.18 -18.94
N HIS A 176 0.00 15.45 -18.56
CA HIS A 176 -1.26 16.19 -18.64
C HIS A 176 -2.41 15.51 -17.90
N GLY A 177 -2.64 15.87 -16.65
CA GLY A 177 -3.75 15.30 -15.89
C GLY A 177 -3.95 15.97 -14.53
N VAL A 178 -4.74 15.31 -13.69
CA VAL A 178 -5.12 15.84 -12.38
C VAL A 178 -4.99 14.74 -11.34
N ILE A 179 -4.39 15.09 -10.20
CA ILE A 179 -4.49 14.32 -8.96
C ILE A 179 -5.32 15.14 -7.98
N SER A 180 -6.44 14.58 -7.53
CA SER A 180 -7.35 15.21 -6.58
C SER A 180 -7.33 14.45 -5.27
N VAL A 181 -7.05 15.14 -4.18
CA VAL A 181 -7.12 14.62 -2.82
C VAL A 181 -8.31 15.25 -2.11
N VAL A 182 -9.16 14.42 -1.52
CA VAL A 182 -10.32 14.88 -0.76
C VAL A 182 -10.28 14.22 0.61
N ALA A 183 -10.39 15.03 1.68
CA ALA A 183 -10.42 14.53 3.05
C ALA A 183 -11.71 14.99 3.74
N ASN A 184 -12.45 14.05 4.34
CA ASN A 184 -13.71 14.29 5.03
C ASN A 184 -13.80 13.48 6.32
N GLU A 185 -14.47 14.01 7.33
CA GLU A 185 -14.88 13.22 8.48
C GLU A 185 -15.85 12.11 8.06
N SER A 186 -15.71 10.92 8.61
CA SER A 186 -16.54 9.75 8.29
C SER A 186 -16.72 8.84 9.50
N GLY A 187 -17.84 9.02 10.20
CA GLY A 187 -18.14 8.29 11.43
C GLY A 187 -17.12 8.58 12.53
N ALA A 188 -16.48 7.56 13.10
CA ALA A 188 -15.45 7.68 14.13
C ALA A 188 -14.03 7.86 13.56
N GLY A 189 -13.90 8.32 12.31
CA GLY A 189 -12.63 8.45 11.62
C GLY A 189 -12.63 9.49 10.52
N VAL A 190 -11.57 9.48 9.72
CA VAL A 190 -11.41 10.35 8.57
C VAL A 190 -11.24 9.51 7.31
N LYS A 191 -11.91 9.91 6.24
CA LYS A 191 -11.82 9.33 4.91
C LYS A 191 -10.97 10.24 4.02
N ILE A 192 -9.89 9.69 3.45
CA ILE A 192 -9.01 10.38 2.50
C ILE A 192 -9.13 9.66 1.16
N SER A 193 -9.52 10.37 0.11
CA SER A 193 -9.63 9.83 -1.25
C SER A 193 -8.59 10.49 -2.14
N VAL A 194 -7.76 9.69 -2.79
CA VAL A 194 -6.78 10.12 -3.79
C VAL A 194 -7.26 9.62 -5.15
N THR A 195 -7.63 10.55 -6.03
CA THR A 195 -8.15 10.26 -7.37
C THR A 195 -7.17 10.75 -8.41
N ASP A 196 -6.84 9.90 -9.39
CA ASP A 196 -6.05 10.25 -10.56
C ASP A 196 -6.87 10.16 -11.84
N SER A 197 -6.46 10.94 -12.86
CA SER A 197 -7.04 10.91 -14.21
C SER A 197 -6.22 10.02 -15.17
N GLY A 198 -5.51 9.03 -14.65
CA GLY A 198 -4.61 8.19 -15.42
C GLY A 198 -5.31 7.07 -16.21
N LYS A 199 -4.51 6.09 -16.63
CA LYS A 199 -4.99 4.95 -17.46
C LYS A 199 -5.96 4.01 -16.75
N GLY A 200 -6.10 4.14 -15.42
CA GLY A 200 -6.91 3.23 -14.61
C GLY A 200 -6.30 1.84 -14.45
N ILE A 201 -7.09 0.95 -13.83
CA ILE A 201 -6.73 -0.43 -13.49
C ILE A 201 -7.82 -1.36 -14.03
N ALA A 202 -7.44 -2.43 -14.70
CA ALA A 202 -8.35 -3.43 -15.19
C ALA A 202 -9.05 -4.18 -14.04
N ALA A 203 -10.30 -4.58 -14.23
CA ALA A 203 -11.13 -5.16 -13.18
C ALA A 203 -10.57 -6.46 -12.59
N ASP A 204 -9.93 -7.28 -13.41
CA ASP A 204 -9.26 -8.53 -13.02
C ASP A 204 -8.01 -8.33 -12.16
N GLN A 205 -7.46 -7.12 -12.14
CA GLN A 205 -6.26 -6.76 -11.37
C GLN A 205 -6.59 -6.14 -10.01
N LEU A 206 -7.80 -5.63 -9.79
CA LEU A 206 -8.18 -4.87 -8.59
C LEU A 206 -7.96 -5.65 -7.28
N GLU A 207 -8.18 -6.96 -7.27
CA GLU A 207 -7.95 -7.80 -6.10
C GLU A 207 -6.45 -8.04 -5.83
N ALA A 208 -5.63 -8.03 -6.89
CA ALA A 208 -4.21 -8.37 -6.82
C ALA A 208 -3.29 -7.17 -6.52
N ILE A 209 -3.73 -5.92 -6.73
CA ILE A 209 -2.85 -4.74 -6.64
C ILE A 209 -2.20 -4.51 -5.27
N PHE A 210 -2.78 -5.03 -4.19
CA PHE A 210 -2.21 -4.97 -2.84
C PHE A 210 -1.33 -6.19 -2.50
N THR A 211 -1.24 -7.16 -3.43
CA THR A 211 -0.36 -8.33 -3.24
C THR A 211 1.10 -7.91 -3.49
N PRO A 212 2.04 -8.22 -2.58
CA PRO A 212 3.44 -7.95 -2.80
C PRO A 212 3.95 -8.51 -4.13
N TYR A 213 4.82 -7.74 -4.80
CA TYR A 213 5.42 -8.04 -6.11
C TYR A 213 4.44 -8.00 -7.30
N PHE A 214 3.16 -7.73 -7.09
CA PHE A 214 2.24 -7.54 -8.20
C PHE A 214 2.49 -6.18 -8.87
N THR A 215 2.83 -6.19 -10.15
CA THR A 215 3.04 -4.98 -10.95
C THR A 215 2.77 -5.23 -12.42
N THR A 216 2.18 -4.26 -13.08
CA THR A 216 2.02 -4.20 -14.55
C THR A 216 3.05 -3.29 -15.21
N LYS A 217 3.98 -2.73 -14.41
CA LYS A 217 4.99 -1.77 -14.86
C LYS A 217 6.33 -2.48 -15.01
N ALA A 218 7.05 -2.25 -16.11
CA ALA A 218 8.38 -2.87 -16.35
C ALA A 218 9.43 -2.49 -15.29
N GLU A 219 9.38 -1.27 -14.77
CA GLU A 219 10.31 -0.77 -13.74
C GLU A 219 9.69 -0.76 -12.32
N GLY A 220 8.47 -1.28 -12.15
CA GLY A 220 7.78 -1.30 -10.87
C GLY A 220 8.29 -2.43 -9.96
N THR A 221 8.39 -2.15 -8.66
CA THR A 221 8.75 -3.16 -7.64
C THR A 221 7.56 -4.04 -7.25
N GLY A 222 6.32 -3.53 -7.44
CA GLY A 222 5.10 -4.15 -6.96
C GLY A 222 4.94 -4.16 -5.44
N LEU A 223 5.77 -3.40 -4.71
CA LEU A 223 5.77 -3.36 -3.25
C LEU A 223 5.02 -2.14 -2.68
N GLY A 224 4.98 -1.03 -3.41
CA GLY A 224 4.46 0.24 -2.91
C GLY A 224 3.02 0.17 -2.38
N LEU A 225 2.08 -0.46 -3.11
CA LEU A 225 0.69 -0.61 -2.64
C LEU A 225 0.55 -1.64 -1.50
N ALA A 226 1.40 -2.65 -1.46
CA ALA A 226 1.44 -3.59 -0.34
C ALA A 226 1.93 -2.88 0.95
N VAL A 227 2.92 -1.98 0.85
CA VAL A 227 3.36 -1.10 1.95
C VAL A 227 2.23 -0.19 2.41
N VAL A 228 1.50 0.43 1.46
CA VAL A 228 0.32 1.26 1.78
C VAL A 228 -0.70 0.48 2.59
N HIS A 229 -1.07 -0.71 2.12
CA HIS A 229 -2.04 -1.58 2.80
C HIS A 229 -1.58 -1.92 4.23
N ASN A 230 -0.32 -2.33 4.38
CA ASN A 230 0.25 -2.69 5.68
C ASN A 230 0.24 -1.51 6.67
N ILE A 231 0.67 -0.32 6.24
CA ILE A 231 0.69 0.87 7.10
C ILE A 231 -0.73 1.27 7.53
N VAL A 232 -1.69 1.25 6.60
CA VAL A 232 -3.09 1.58 6.89
C VAL A 232 -3.70 0.56 7.87
N GLU A 233 -3.44 -0.74 7.69
CA GLU A 233 -3.88 -1.79 8.61
C GLU A 233 -3.27 -1.61 10.01
N GLN A 234 -1.98 -1.26 10.11
CA GLN A 234 -1.31 -0.97 11.40
C GLN A 234 -1.94 0.22 12.13
N HIS A 235 -2.49 1.20 11.41
CA HIS A 235 -3.25 2.32 11.97
C HIS A 235 -4.71 1.96 12.31
N GLY A 236 -5.12 0.69 12.17
CA GLY A 236 -6.51 0.26 12.39
C GLY A 236 -7.47 0.77 11.32
N GLY A 237 -6.94 1.23 10.19
CA GLY A 237 -7.69 1.74 9.05
C GLY A 237 -7.99 0.68 7.99
N THR A 238 -8.62 1.13 6.91
CA THR A 238 -8.89 0.32 5.71
C THR A 238 -8.55 1.11 4.45
N ILE A 239 -8.18 0.40 3.38
CA ILE A 239 -7.98 0.97 2.06
C ILE A 239 -8.86 0.26 1.04
N GLN A 240 -9.47 1.01 0.15
CA GLN A 240 -10.28 0.51 -0.96
C GLN A 240 -9.83 1.20 -2.25
N VAL A 241 -10.08 0.53 -3.38
CA VAL A 241 -9.82 1.06 -4.71
C VAL A 241 -11.07 0.96 -5.57
N ALA A 242 -11.36 2.01 -6.31
CA ALA A 242 -12.33 2.03 -7.39
C ALA A 242 -11.64 2.54 -8.65
N SER A 243 -11.69 1.77 -9.73
CA SER A 243 -11.03 2.14 -10.98
C SER A 243 -11.78 1.59 -12.18
N GLN A 244 -11.67 2.30 -13.28
CA GLN A 244 -12.09 1.85 -14.59
C GLN A 244 -10.96 2.15 -15.58
N GLU A 245 -10.62 1.16 -16.39
CA GLU A 245 -9.60 1.31 -17.42
C GLU A 245 -9.92 2.50 -18.33
N GLY A 246 -8.94 3.37 -18.57
CA GLY A 246 -9.08 4.62 -19.32
C GLY A 246 -9.72 5.80 -18.56
N LYS A 247 -10.16 5.63 -17.30
CA LYS A 247 -10.84 6.69 -16.53
C LYS A 247 -10.14 7.04 -15.21
N GLY A 248 -8.95 6.46 -14.94
CA GLY A 248 -8.21 6.68 -13.73
C GLY A 248 -8.61 5.78 -12.58
N ALA A 249 -8.05 6.05 -11.41
CA ALA A 249 -8.31 5.29 -10.19
C ALA A 249 -8.57 6.23 -9.00
N THR A 250 -9.33 5.74 -8.04
CA THR A 250 -9.57 6.39 -6.76
C THR A 250 -9.19 5.41 -5.65
N PHE A 251 -8.17 5.77 -4.88
CA PHE A 251 -7.81 5.07 -3.64
C PHE A 251 -8.45 5.79 -2.47
N THR A 252 -9.18 5.06 -1.65
CA THR A 252 -9.90 5.59 -0.50
C THR A 252 -9.37 4.96 0.78
N LEU A 253 -8.78 5.76 1.64
CA LEU A 253 -8.31 5.40 2.98
C LEU A 253 -9.38 5.79 3.99
N TRP A 254 -9.65 4.93 4.97
CA TRP A 254 -10.34 5.29 6.18
C TRP A 254 -9.42 5.08 7.37
N LEU A 255 -9.28 6.08 8.22
CA LEU A 255 -8.42 6.06 9.42
C LEU A 255 -9.26 6.43 10.63
N PRO A 256 -9.20 5.65 11.74
CA PRO A 256 -9.90 6.01 12.98
C PRO A 256 -9.27 7.24 13.63
N VAL A 257 -10.07 8.05 14.34
CA VAL A 257 -9.54 9.16 15.16
C VAL A 257 -8.61 8.65 16.25
N ASN A 258 -9.00 7.56 16.92
CA ASN A 258 -8.19 6.91 17.94
C ASN A 258 -7.96 5.46 17.56
N ILE A 259 -6.71 5.03 17.60
CA ILE A 259 -6.37 3.61 17.37
C ILE A 259 -6.74 2.82 18.61
N THR A 260 -7.79 2.01 18.50
CA THR A 260 -8.10 1.02 19.53
C THR A 260 -7.08 -0.11 19.37
N ARG A 261 -6.02 -0.13 20.19
CA ARG A 261 -5.14 -1.31 20.27
C ARG A 261 -6.01 -2.52 20.64
N LYS A 262 -6.16 -3.47 19.72
CA LYS A 262 -6.51 -4.82 20.14
C LYS A 262 -5.27 -5.35 20.86
N ASP A 263 -5.28 -5.34 22.19
CA ASP A 263 -4.28 -6.05 22.96
C ASP A 263 -4.26 -7.51 22.53
N PRO A 264 -3.10 -8.07 22.17
CA PRO A 264 -2.99 -9.47 21.78
C PRO A 264 -3.02 -10.43 22.99
N GLN A 265 -3.48 -9.98 24.17
CA GLN A 265 -3.64 -10.80 25.36
C GLN A 265 -5.12 -10.84 25.78
N GLY A 266 -5.83 -11.85 25.29
CA GLY A 266 -7.15 -12.28 25.72
C GLY A 266 -7.36 -13.72 25.29
#